data_0b03449639b2284ea549ce3eeb811af6
#
_entry.id   0b03449639b2284ea549ce3eeb811af6
#
_cell.length_a   1.000
_cell.length_b   1.000
_cell.length_c   1.000
_cell.angle_alpha   90.00
_cell.angle_beta   90.00
_cell.angle_gamma   90.00
#
_symmetry.space_group_name_H-M   'P 1'
#
loop_
_entity.id
_entity.type
_entity.pdbx_description
1 polymer ?
#
loop_
_entity_poly.entity_id
_entity_poly.type
_entity_poly.pdbx_seq_one_letter_code
_entity_poly.pdbx_strand_id
1 'polypeptide(L)'
;MRKYIILLFISAFALGACDKNDDYTVREWTVASQLGISHGFHTLQPVLLVKANDDTSWRAVYEGIEGFDYEPGYEYKLRIKAKQLAEPPQDASSVRYSLLELISKIPTRSNIPDSYYPTFTMEVAPEPVSYYGELYLSVRFPEVGLNDWQRWSFRIEGFDYEQGYSYKLKVGTSVVGVDEGYYTVQYSVLEMLDKQPAQE
;
A
#
# COMPACT_ATOMS: atom_id res chain seq x y z
N MET A 1 -16.69 -20.55 -78.29
CA MET A 1 -15.61 -20.79 -77.34
C MET A 1 -16.06 -20.20 -76.01
N ARG A 2 -16.53 -21.06 -75.12
CA ARG A 2 -17.06 -20.65 -73.77
C ARG A 2 -15.90 -20.83 -72.72
N LYS A 3 -15.47 -19.72 -72.15
CA LYS A 3 -14.48 -19.74 -71.06
C LYS A 3 -15.22 -19.95 -69.74
N TYR A 4 -14.96 -21.05 -69.07
CA TYR A 4 -15.44 -21.31 -67.72
C TYR A 4 -14.45 -20.72 -66.73
N ILE A 5 -14.94 -19.78 -65.89
CA ILE A 5 -14.21 -19.21 -64.75
C ILE A 5 -14.54 -20.09 -63.55
N ILE A 6 -13.57 -20.83 -63.07
CA ILE A 6 -13.69 -21.58 -61.84
C ILE A 6 -13.38 -20.63 -60.67
N LEU A 7 -14.41 -20.32 -59.88
CA LEU A 7 -14.28 -19.58 -58.63
C LEU A 7 -13.87 -20.57 -57.54
N LEU A 8 -12.62 -20.46 -57.08
CA LEU A 8 -12.12 -21.21 -55.93
C LEU A 8 -12.58 -20.52 -54.64
N PHE A 9 -13.56 -21.09 -53.94
CA PHE A 9 -13.94 -20.70 -52.60
C PHE A 9 -12.89 -21.25 -51.62
N ILE A 10 -11.99 -20.35 -51.12
CA ILE A 10 -11.14 -20.66 -49.97
C ILE A 10 -11.98 -20.42 -48.74
N SER A 11 -12.50 -21.48 -48.13
CA SER A 11 -13.10 -21.46 -46.80
C SER A 11 -11.98 -21.32 -45.78
N ALA A 12 -11.79 -20.12 -45.25
CA ALA A 12 -10.97 -19.88 -44.06
C ALA A 12 -11.65 -20.55 -42.86
N PHE A 13 -11.17 -21.72 -42.48
CA PHE A 13 -11.46 -22.30 -41.16
C PHE A 13 -10.77 -21.44 -40.13
N ALA A 14 -11.52 -20.53 -39.50
CA ALA A 14 -11.12 -19.93 -38.26
C ALA A 14 -11.14 -21.03 -37.18
N LEU A 15 -9.98 -21.59 -36.89
CA LEU A 15 -9.77 -22.39 -35.69
C LEU A 15 -9.89 -21.44 -34.52
N GLY A 16 -11.10 -21.34 -33.96
CA GLY A 16 -11.30 -20.78 -32.64
C GLY A 16 -10.55 -21.64 -31.63
N ALA A 17 -9.36 -21.22 -31.26
CA ALA A 17 -8.71 -21.73 -30.07
C ALA A 17 -9.63 -21.35 -28.90
N CYS A 18 -10.45 -22.29 -28.44
CA CYS A 18 -11.04 -22.25 -27.10
C CYS A 18 -9.87 -22.33 -26.11
N ASP A 19 -9.39 -21.19 -25.69
CA ASP A 19 -8.49 -21.10 -24.57
C ASP A 19 -9.29 -21.45 -23.30
N LYS A 20 -8.77 -22.43 -22.57
CA LYS A 20 -9.39 -22.95 -21.33
C LYS A 20 -9.69 -21.79 -20.43
N ASN A 21 -10.92 -21.76 -19.88
CA ASN A 21 -11.45 -20.82 -18.91
C ASN A 21 -10.41 -20.32 -17.90
N ASP A 22 -9.67 -19.32 -18.26
CA ASP A 22 -9.00 -18.46 -17.32
C ASP A 22 -10.05 -17.46 -16.82
N ASP A 23 -10.70 -17.77 -15.68
CA ASP A 23 -11.67 -16.89 -15.04
C ASP A 23 -10.94 -15.61 -14.58
N TYR A 24 -10.97 -14.58 -15.42
CA TYR A 24 -10.47 -13.26 -15.08
C TYR A 24 -11.46 -12.17 -15.50
N THR A 25 -11.39 -11.04 -14.81
CA THR A 25 -12.12 -9.83 -15.20
C THR A 25 -11.15 -8.74 -15.62
N VAL A 26 -11.53 -7.97 -16.63
CA VAL A 26 -10.79 -6.77 -17.04
C VAL A 26 -11.45 -5.55 -16.35
N ARG A 27 -10.62 -4.71 -15.76
CA ARG A 27 -11.07 -3.50 -15.05
C ARG A 27 -10.20 -2.31 -15.44
N GLU A 28 -10.78 -1.12 -15.39
CA GLU A 28 -10.02 0.12 -15.47
C GLU A 28 -9.89 0.71 -14.07
N TRP A 29 -8.67 1.06 -13.71
CA TRP A 29 -8.35 1.68 -12.44
C TRP A 29 -7.64 3.01 -12.64
N THR A 30 -8.00 3.97 -11.81
CA THR A 30 -7.16 5.13 -11.53
C THR A 30 -6.29 4.79 -10.33
N VAL A 31 -4.96 4.92 -10.46
CA VAL A 31 -4.00 4.76 -9.35
C VAL A 31 -3.56 6.14 -8.91
N ALA A 32 -3.61 6.39 -7.61
CA ALA A 32 -3.28 7.69 -7.03
C ALA A 32 -1.79 8.02 -7.20
N SER A 33 -1.50 9.30 -7.25
CA SER A 33 -0.13 9.82 -7.37
C SER A 33 0.69 9.72 -6.07
N GLN A 34 0.05 9.38 -4.95
CA GLN A 34 0.70 9.11 -3.66
C GLN A 34 0.27 7.74 -3.15
N LEU A 35 1.18 7.06 -2.47
CA LEU A 35 0.85 5.87 -1.70
C LEU A 35 0.08 6.27 -0.44
N GLY A 36 -0.88 5.47 -0.05
CA GLY A 36 -1.51 5.54 1.27
C GLY A 36 -0.80 4.64 2.26
N ILE A 37 -1.31 4.63 3.48
CA ILE A 37 -0.83 3.78 4.58
C ILE A 37 -2.00 2.94 5.06
N SER A 38 -1.75 1.66 5.26
CA SER A 38 -2.73 0.74 5.82
C SER A 38 -2.09 -0.22 6.81
N HIS A 39 -2.93 -0.85 7.63
CA HIS A 39 -2.48 -1.87 8.56
C HIS A 39 -2.08 -3.13 7.80
N GLY A 40 -0.82 -3.54 7.93
CA GLY A 40 -0.35 -4.87 7.58
C GLY A 40 -0.57 -5.86 8.72
N PHE A 41 0.04 -7.03 8.64
CA PHE A 41 -0.10 -8.09 9.65
C PHE A 41 0.36 -7.65 11.06
N HIS A 42 1.41 -6.83 11.15
CA HIS A 42 1.99 -6.38 12.43
C HIS A 42 2.38 -4.91 12.46
N THR A 43 2.40 -4.23 11.31
CA THR A 43 2.87 -2.85 11.19
C THR A 43 2.06 -2.10 10.15
N LEU A 44 2.16 -0.77 10.18
CA LEU A 44 1.70 0.07 9.08
C LEU A 44 2.60 -0.15 7.87
N GLN A 45 2.00 -0.20 6.68
CA GLN A 45 2.73 -0.38 5.43
C GLN A 45 2.19 0.53 4.32
N PRO A 46 3.06 0.96 3.39
CA PRO A 46 2.63 1.68 2.20
C PRO A 46 1.76 0.78 1.32
N VAL A 47 0.71 1.36 0.74
CA VAL A 47 -0.21 0.66 -0.17
C VAL A 47 -0.55 1.52 -1.37
N LEU A 48 -0.78 0.89 -2.52
CA LEU A 48 -1.38 1.56 -3.66
C LEU A 48 -2.82 1.96 -3.32
N LEU A 49 -3.20 3.17 -3.71
CA LEU A 49 -4.58 3.62 -3.64
C LEU A 49 -5.17 3.66 -5.04
N VAL A 50 -6.28 2.96 -5.23
CA VAL A 50 -6.93 2.85 -6.53
C VAL A 50 -8.41 3.20 -6.46
N LYS A 51 -8.97 3.64 -7.58
CA LYS A 51 -10.40 3.77 -7.85
C LYS A 51 -10.76 2.98 -9.09
N ALA A 52 -11.82 2.20 -9.08
CA ALA A 52 -12.45 1.75 -10.31
C ALA A 52 -13.18 2.92 -10.99
N ASN A 53 -13.51 2.80 -12.28
CA ASN A 53 -14.10 3.92 -13.03
C ASN A 53 -15.35 4.52 -12.39
N ASP A 54 -16.16 3.72 -11.72
CA ASP A 54 -17.43 4.15 -11.10
C ASP A 54 -17.30 4.44 -9.59
N ASP A 55 -16.11 4.25 -9.02
CA ASP A 55 -15.87 4.45 -7.59
C ASP A 55 -15.66 5.94 -7.29
N THR A 56 -16.34 6.43 -6.26
CA THR A 56 -16.10 7.77 -5.70
C THR A 56 -14.99 7.77 -4.65
N SER A 57 -14.66 6.60 -4.11
CA SER A 57 -13.72 6.45 -2.99
C SER A 57 -12.45 5.70 -3.40
N TRP A 58 -11.33 6.09 -2.82
CA TRP A 58 -10.08 5.34 -2.90
C TRP A 58 -10.19 4.06 -2.08
N ARG A 59 -9.49 3.02 -2.53
CA ARG A 59 -9.31 1.77 -1.78
C ARG A 59 -7.84 1.36 -1.80
N ALA A 60 -7.40 0.77 -0.71
CA ALA A 60 -6.06 0.21 -0.60
C ALA A 60 -5.95 -1.10 -1.39
N VAL A 61 -4.83 -1.27 -2.10
CA VAL A 61 -4.42 -2.52 -2.75
C VAL A 61 -3.07 -2.90 -2.15
N TYR A 62 -3.05 -4.04 -1.49
CA TYR A 62 -1.88 -4.55 -0.77
C TYR A 62 -0.94 -5.32 -1.69
N GLU A 63 -1.51 -5.99 -2.66
CA GLU A 63 -0.77 -6.69 -3.68
C GLU A 63 -0.32 -5.71 -4.76
N GLY A 64 0.90 -5.88 -5.24
CA GLY A 64 1.35 -5.14 -6.42
C GLY A 64 0.50 -5.49 -7.65
N ILE A 65 0.63 -4.69 -8.70
CA ILE A 65 0.08 -4.98 -10.02
C ILE A 65 1.26 -5.49 -10.86
N GLU A 66 1.25 -6.76 -11.22
CA GLU A 66 2.31 -7.38 -12.03
C GLU A 66 2.49 -6.62 -13.35
N GLY A 67 3.73 -6.23 -13.67
CA GLY A 67 4.08 -5.46 -14.86
C GLY A 67 3.77 -3.96 -14.76
N PHE A 68 3.47 -3.44 -13.57
CA PHE A 68 3.26 -2.01 -13.33
C PHE A 68 4.35 -1.44 -12.40
N ASP A 69 5.13 -0.51 -12.93
CA ASP A 69 6.13 0.25 -12.17
C ASP A 69 5.51 1.58 -11.71
N TYR A 70 5.28 1.67 -10.40
CA TYR A 70 4.73 2.87 -9.77
C TYR A 70 5.81 3.92 -9.54
N GLU A 71 5.51 5.17 -9.90
CA GLU A 71 6.32 6.34 -9.62
C GLU A 71 5.46 7.40 -8.93
N PRO A 72 5.86 7.90 -7.74
CA PRO A 72 5.12 8.95 -7.04
C PRO A 72 5.04 10.24 -7.85
N GLY A 73 3.97 11.01 -7.63
CA GLY A 73 3.74 12.29 -8.32
C GLY A 73 2.94 12.17 -9.62
N TYR A 74 2.65 10.95 -10.07
CA TYR A 74 1.83 10.71 -11.25
C TYR A 74 0.55 9.96 -10.89
N GLU A 75 -0.58 10.44 -11.37
CA GLU A 75 -1.83 9.67 -11.39
C GLU A 75 -1.88 8.85 -12.68
N TYR A 76 -2.23 7.58 -12.54
CA TYR A 76 -2.27 6.63 -13.64
C TYR A 76 -3.69 6.20 -13.94
N LYS A 77 -3.99 5.98 -15.21
CA LYS A 77 -5.15 5.21 -15.63
C LYS A 77 -4.67 3.92 -16.28
N LEU A 78 -5.07 2.79 -15.70
CA LEU A 78 -4.63 1.45 -16.07
C LEU A 78 -5.82 0.61 -16.50
N ARG A 79 -5.60 -0.25 -17.50
CA ARG A 79 -6.44 -1.43 -17.74
C ARG A 79 -5.73 -2.64 -17.16
N ILE A 80 -6.39 -3.33 -16.24
CA ILE A 80 -5.81 -4.44 -15.50
C ILE A 80 -6.62 -5.72 -15.70
N LYS A 81 -5.94 -6.85 -15.60
CA LYS A 81 -6.50 -8.18 -15.47
C LYS A 81 -6.57 -8.53 -13.98
N ALA A 82 -7.75 -8.89 -13.50
CA ALA A 82 -7.95 -9.43 -12.15
C ALA A 82 -8.32 -10.91 -12.27
N LYS A 83 -7.42 -11.80 -11.84
CA LYS A 83 -7.58 -13.25 -11.89
C LYS A 83 -7.80 -13.81 -10.50
N GLN A 84 -8.93 -14.49 -10.29
CA GLN A 84 -9.17 -15.24 -9.07
C GLN A 84 -8.24 -16.46 -9.03
N LEU A 85 -7.55 -16.66 -7.91
CA LEU A 85 -6.72 -17.84 -7.68
C LEU A 85 -7.59 -18.99 -7.19
N ALA A 86 -7.45 -20.16 -7.80
CA ALA A 86 -8.21 -21.35 -7.41
C ALA A 86 -7.76 -21.87 -6.03
N GLU A 87 -6.47 -21.74 -5.73
CA GLU A 87 -5.85 -22.12 -4.46
C GLU A 87 -5.03 -20.94 -3.94
N PRO A 88 -5.67 -19.95 -3.28
CA PRO A 88 -4.94 -18.82 -2.73
C PRO A 88 -4.03 -19.30 -1.59
N PRO A 89 -2.80 -18.72 -1.45
CA PRO A 89 -1.99 -18.94 -0.27
C PRO A 89 -2.74 -18.52 0.99
N GLN A 90 -2.45 -19.17 2.12
CA GLN A 90 -3.21 -19.01 3.38
C GLN A 90 -3.20 -17.55 3.89
N ASP A 91 -2.12 -16.80 3.61
CA ASP A 91 -1.90 -15.44 4.10
C ASP A 91 -1.74 -14.40 2.95
N ALA A 92 -2.31 -14.68 1.77
CA ALA A 92 -2.25 -13.78 0.62
C ALA A 92 -3.62 -13.58 -0.02
N SER A 93 -3.72 -12.56 -0.88
CA SER A 93 -4.95 -12.28 -1.61
C SER A 93 -5.36 -13.45 -2.51
N SER A 94 -6.65 -13.67 -2.58
CA SER A 94 -7.25 -14.60 -3.54
C SER A 94 -7.28 -14.07 -4.99
N VAL A 95 -6.90 -12.81 -5.21
CA VAL A 95 -6.91 -12.16 -6.53
C VAL A 95 -5.51 -11.69 -6.89
N ARG A 96 -5.05 -12.00 -8.11
CA ARG A 96 -3.83 -11.46 -8.70
C ARG A 96 -4.18 -10.39 -9.73
N TYR A 97 -3.47 -9.27 -9.67
CA TYR A 97 -3.61 -8.18 -10.62
C TYR A 97 -2.41 -8.12 -11.56
N SER A 98 -2.67 -7.95 -12.87
CA SER A 98 -1.64 -7.78 -13.89
C SER A 98 -2.01 -6.61 -14.79
N LEU A 99 -1.03 -5.80 -15.17
CA LEU A 99 -1.21 -4.71 -16.12
C LEU A 99 -1.47 -5.27 -17.52
N LEU A 100 -2.54 -4.79 -18.16
CA LEU A 100 -2.81 -5.04 -19.57
C LEU A 100 -2.40 -3.85 -20.42
N GLU A 101 -2.67 -2.64 -19.94
CA GLU A 101 -2.41 -1.40 -20.67
C GLU A 101 -2.25 -0.22 -19.71
N LEU A 102 -1.22 0.61 -19.97
CA LEU A 102 -1.08 1.93 -19.39
C LEU A 102 -1.84 2.92 -20.27
N ILE A 103 -3.04 3.32 -19.86
CA ILE A 103 -3.89 4.24 -20.63
C ILE A 103 -3.38 5.68 -20.52
N SER A 104 -3.01 6.12 -19.31
CA SER A 104 -2.41 7.44 -19.08
C SER A 104 -1.51 7.49 -17.84
N LYS A 105 -0.52 8.40 -17.87
CA LYS A 105 0.34 8.79 -16.76
C LYS A 105 0.41 10.32 -16.74
N ILE A 106 -0.15 10.95 -15.73
CA ILE A 106 -0.32 12.42 -15.66
C ILE A 106 0.34 12.94 -14.38
N PRO A 107 1.30 13.90 -14.46
CA PRO A 107 1.87 14.52 -13.28
C PRO A 107 0.80 15.37 -12.59
N THR A 108 0.36 14.93 -11.41
CA THR A 108 -0.65 15.62 -10.62
C THR A 108 -0.61 15.13 -9.18
N ARG A 109 -1.28 15.82 -8.27
CA ARG A 109 -1.53 15.37 -6.91
C ARG A 109 -2.96 14.88 -6.79
N SER A 110 -3.15 13.59 -6.52
CA SER A 110 -4.46 13.03 -6.28
C SER A 110 -5.04 13.54 -4.96
N ASN A 111 -6.36 13.76 -4.94
CA ASN A 111 -7.06 14.12 -3.70
C ASN A 111 -7.35 12.85 -2.88
N ILE A 112 -6.50 12.60 -1.89
CA ILE A 112 -6.56 11.42 -1.00
C ILE A 112 -7.03 11.91 0.37
N PRO A 113 -8.02 11.26 1.01
CA PRO A 113 -8.43 11.57 2.37
C PRO A 113 -7.29 11.36 3.38
N ASP A 114 -7.22 12.23 4.40
CA ASP A 114 -6.22 12.15 5.48
C ASP A 114 -6.32 10.84 6.27
N SER A 115 -7.46 10.15 6.23
CA SER A 115 -7.63 8.82 6.84
C SER A 115 -6.68 7.75 6.33
N TYR A 116 -6.04 7.97 5.16
CA TYR A 116 -4.97 7.11 4.66
C TYR A 116 -3.58 7.43 5.22
N TYR A 117 -3.48 8.42 6.11
CA TYR A 117 -2.25 8.82 6.81
C TYR A 117 -2.57 8.87 8.31
N PRO A 118 -2.65 7.71 9.00
CA PRO A 118 -3.10 7.67 10.37
C PRO A 118 -2.22 8.48 11.31
N THR A 119 -2.87 9.13 12.26
CA THR A 119 -2.23 9.77 13.40
C THR A 119 -2.68 9.06 14.67
N PHE A 120 -1.82 8.97 15.66
CA PHE A 120 -2.13 8.33 16.92
C PHE A 120 -1.36 8.96 18.07
N THR A 121 -1.84 8.74 19.28
CA THR A 121 -1.15 9.10 20.51
C THR A 121 -0.35 7.90 21.02
N MET A 122 0.93 8.12 21.35
CA MET A 122 1.75 7.11 22.00
C MET A 122 2.30 7.67 23.31
N GLU A 123 2.44 6.79 24.28
CA GLU A 123 3.21 7.06 25.50
C GLU A 123 4.56 6.35 25.37
N VAL A 124 5.63 7.04 25.81
CA VAL A 124 7.00 6.50 25.82
C VAL A 124 7.45 6.40 27.27
N ALA A 125 7.95 5.24 27.66
CA ALA A 125 8.45 4.99 29.00
C ALA A 125 9.75 5.76 29.27
N PRO A 126 10.03 6.07 30.56
CA PRO A 126 11.26 6.76 30.95
C PRO A 126 12.52 5.89 30.77
N GLU A 127 12.36 4.57 30.74
CA GLU A 127 13.46 3.63 30.56
C GLU A 127 13.29 2.86 29.24
N PRO A 128 14.37 2.76 28.44
CA PRO A 128 14.36 1.95 27.24
C PRO A 128 14.38 0.45 27.60
N VAL A 129 13.95 -0.37 26.66
CA VAL A 129 14.04 -1.84 26.80
C VAL A 129 15.22 -2.37 26.01
N SER A 130 16.03 -3.26 26.66
CA SER A 130 17.13 -3.94 25.98
C SER A 130 16.64 -5.21 25.28
N TYR A 131 17.07 -5.39 24.03
CA TYR A 131 16.80 -6.60 23.26
C TYR A 131 18.02 -6.94 22.41
N TYR A 132 18.60 -8.12 22.61
CA TYR A 132 19.87 -8.56 21.99
C TYR A 132 21.02 -7.55 22.12
N GLY A 133 21.08 -6.81 23.25
CA GLY A 133 22.15 -5.84 23.51
C GLY A 133 21.92 -4.44 22.92
N GLU A 134 20.86 -4.26 22.14
CA GLU A 134 20.41 -2.99 21.61
C GLU A 134 19.33 -2.38 22.49
N LEU A 135 19.28 -1.04 22.55
CA LEU A 135 18.27 -0.30 23.31
C LEU A 135 17.16 0.21 22.37
N TYR A 136 15.92 -0.02 22.77
CA TYR A 136 14.73 0.37 22.06
C TYR A 136 13.80 1.19 22.95
N LEU A 137 13.04 2.09 22.37
CA LEU A 137 11.98 2.75 23.10
C LEU A 137 10.95 1.73 23.58
N SER A 138 10.46 1.90 24.80
CA SER A 138 9.32 1.17 25.33
C SER A 138 8.09 2.05 25.20
N VAL A 139 7.08 1.61 24.46
CA VAL A 139 5.91 2.41 24.12
C VAL A 139 4.61 1.68 24.40
N ARG A 140 3.52 2.46 24.56
CA ARG A 140 2.15 1.92 24.59
C ARG A 140 1.16 2.88 23.91
N PHE A 141 -0.02 2.37 23.58
CA PHE A 141 -1.06 3.10 22.85
C PHE A 141 -2.41 2.97 23.57
N PRO A 142 -2.62 3.65 24.71
CA PRO A 142 -3.83 3.50 25.53
C PRO A 142 -5.12 3.85 24.80
N GLU A 143 -5.09 4.82 23.87
CA GLU A 143 -6.27 5.28 23.12
C GLU A 143 -6.87 4.19 22.20
N VAL A 144 -6.06 3.19 21.82
CA VAL A 144 -6.52 2.04 21.03
C VAL A 144 -6.55 0.74 21.84
N GLY A 145 -6.49 0.84 23.18
CA GLY A 145 -6.59 -0.31 24.09
C GLY A 145 -5.31 -1.13 24.25
N LEU A 146 -4.18 -0.70 23.68
CA LEU A 146 -2.88 -1.35 23.84
C LEU A 146 -2.15 -0.74 25.03
N ASN A 147 -2.47 -1.24 26.23
CA ASN A 147 -1.99 -0.68 27.49
C ASN A 147 -0.64 -1.28 27.94
N ASP A 148 -0.25 -2.41 27.38
CA ASP A 148 1.02 -3.05 27.71
C ASP A 148 2.18 -2.36 27.01
N TRP A 149 3.29 -2.22 27.72
CA TRP A 149 4.52 -1.69 27.15
C TRP A 149 5.11 -2.66 26.12
N GLN A 150 5.43 -2.14 24.95
CA GLN A 150 5.99 -2.90 23.85
C GLN A 150 7.22 -2.21 23.28
N ARG A 151 8.12 -3.01 22.73
CA ARG A 151 9.32 -2.52 22.07
C ARG A 151 8.95 -1.78 20.76
N TRP A 152 9.54 -0.58 20.59
CA TRP A 152 9.39 0.21 19.37
C TRP A 152 10.70 0.26 18.59
N SER A 153 10.71 -0.23 17.38
CA SER A 153 11.90 -0.38 16.54
C SER A 153 12.05 0.68 15.46
N PHE A 154 11.11 1.61 15.38
CA PHE A 154 11.11 2.63 14.33
C PHE A 154 11.63 3.95 14.86
N ARG A 155 12.37 4.68 14.01
CA ARG A 155 12.72 6.05 14.30
C ARG A 155 11.47 6.93 14.27
N ILE A 156 11.40 7.92 15.17
CA ILE A 156 10.36 8.95 15.19
C ILE A 156 11.07 10.25 14.88
N GLU A 157 10.79 10.83 13.71
CA GLU A 157 11.39 12.09 13.31
C GLU A 157 10.91 13.24 14.21
N GLY A 158 11.85 14.11 14.60
CA GLY A 158 11.56 15.22 15.50
C GLY A 158 11.39 14.82 16.96
N PHE A 159 11.77 13.60 17.35
CA PHE A 159 11.76 13.15 18.73
C PHE A 159 13.18 12.86 19.23
N ASP A 160 13.61 13.64 20.22
CA ASP A 160 14.84 13.44 20.96
C ASP A 160 14.48 12.83 22.33
N TYR A 161 14.71 11.52 22.46
CA TYR A 161 14.46 10.79 23.70
C TYR A 161 15.55 11.09 24.73
N GLU A 162 15.11 11.40 25.95
CA GLU A 162 15.95 11.57 27.13
C GLU A 162 15.53 10.53 28.17
N GLN A 163 16.45 9.66 28.55
CA GLN A 163 16.23 8.64 29.59
C GLN A 163 15.90 9.29 30.93
N GLY A 164 15.00 8.69 31.68
CA GLY A 164 14.49 9.24 32.93
C GLY A 164 13.27 10.14 32.76
N TYR A 165 12.77 10.34 31.53
CA TYR A 165 11.54 11.08 31.27
C TYR A 165 10.51 10.21 30.56
N SER A 166 9.27 10.29 31.01
CA SER A 166 8.11 9.78 30.27
C SER A 166 7.57 10.82 29.31
N TYR A 167 7.03 10.38 28.19
CA TYR A 167 6.46 11.28 27.18
C TYR A 167 5.08 10.83 26.75
N LYS A 168 4.24 11.79 26.35
CA LYS A 168 3.03 11.57 25.59
C LYS A 168 3.14 12.35 24.28
N LEU A 169 3.12 11.65 23.16
CA LEU A 169 3.36 12.20 21.83
C LEU A 169 2.14 11.99 20.94
N LYS A 170 1.79 13.02 20.17
CA LYS A 170 0.96 12.85 18.99
C LYS A 170 1.86 12.61 17.81
N VAL A 171 1.71 11.44 17.16
CA VAL A 171 2.55 10.98 16.07
C VAL A 171 1.73 10.92 14.80
N GLY A 172 2.28 11.46 13.72
CA GLY A 172 1.75 11.34 12.36
C GLY A 172 2.56 10.37 11.55
N THR A 173 1.97 9.91 10.46
CA THR A 173 2.60 9.00 9.51
C THR A 173 2.67 9.61 8.13
N SER A 174 3.71 9.25 7.37
CA SER A 174 3.88 9.58 5.96
C SER A 174 4.57 8.43 5.24
N VAL A 175 4.50 8.42 3.91
CA VAL A 175 5.25 7.47 3.10
C VAL A 175 6.48 8.16 2.55
N VAL A 176 7.65 7.54 2.71
CA VAL A 176 8.92 8.02 2.17
C VAL A 176 9.60 6.95 1.34
N GLY A 177 10.28 7.37 0.28
CA GLY A 177 11.17 6.49 -0.48
C GLY A 177 12.46 6.25 0.31
N VAL A 178 12.92 5.01 0.37
CA VAL A 178 14.19 4.64 1.02
C VAL A 178 15.24 4.23 0.01
N ASP A 179 14.81 3.71 -1.14
CA ASP A 179 15.64 3.35 -2.27
C ASP A 179 14.79 3.26 -3.53
N GLU A 180 15.37 3.00 -4.69
CA GLU A 180 14.68 2.95 -5.97
C GLU A 180 13.55 1.89 -5.95
N GLY A 181 12.31 2.37 -6.01
CA GLY A 181 11.09 1.53 -5.95
C GLY A 181 10.68 1.02 -4.57
N TYR A 182 11.42 1.32 -3.50
CA TYR A 182 11.10 0.92 -2.14
C TYR A 182 10.59 2.09 -1.31
N TYR A 183 9.49 1.86 -0.61
CA TYR A 183 8.83 2.84 0.23
C TYR A 183 8.61 2.28 1.63
N THR A 184 8.68 3.16 2.63
CA THR A 184 8.41 2.80 4.03
C THR A 184 7.51 3.85 4.69
N VAL A 185 6.95 3.48 5.84
CA VAL A 185 6.22 4.43 6.69
C VAL A 185 7.22 5.16 7.57
N GLN A 186 7.20 6.48 7.49
CA GLN A 186 7.91 7.37 8.41
C GLN A 186 6.96 7.83 9.50
N TYR A 187 7.44 7.83 10.74
CA TYR A 187 6.75 8.35 11.91
C TYR A 187 7.37 9.68 12.30
N SER A 188 6.54 10.68 12.59
CA SER A 188 7.01 12.02 12.96
C SER A 188 6.21 12.58 14.14
N VAL A 189 6.86 13.26 15.06
CA VAL A 189 6.16 14.00 16.12
C VAL A 189 5.41 15.15 15.49
N LEU A 190 4.09 15.17 15.68
CA LEU A 190 3.25 16.32 15.35
C LEU A 190 3.17 17.28 16.55
N GLU A 191 3.14 16.72 17.76
CA GLU A 191 3.03 17.48 18.99
C GLU A 191 3.57 16.66 20.17
N MET A 192 4.33 17.30 21.05
CA MET A 192 4.67 16.75 22.36
C MET A 192 3.58 17.18 23.35
N LEU A 193 2.68 16.25 23.68
CA LEU A 193 1.54 16.52 24.55
C LEU A 193 1.94 16.62 26.03
N ASP A 194 2.96 15.83 26.41
CA ASP A 194 3.47 15.82 27.78
C ASP A 194 4.93 15.32 27.83
N LYS A 195 5.70 15.82 28.80
CA LYS A 195 7.04 15.34 29.19
C LYS A 195 7.18 15.49 30.70
N GLN A 196 7.40 14.38 31.42
CA GLN A 196 7.54 14.39 32.87
C GLN A 196 8.75 13.56 33.29
N PRO A 197 9.51 13.97 34.35
CA PRO A 197 10.54 13.12 34.91
C PRO A 197 9.92 11.86 35.50
N ALA A 198 10.69 10.75 35.47
CA ALA A 198 10.28 9.52 36.15
C ALA A 198 10.03 9.81 37.62
N GLN A 199 8.94 9.28 38.15
CA GLN A 199 8.70 9.34 39.61
C GLN A 199 9.64 8.30 40.26
N GLU A 200 10.37 8.74 41.32
CA GLU A 200 11.19 7.88 42.15
C GLU A 200 10.38 6.81 42.87
#